data_60361497a60ac4f2a554afdfddd28628
#
_entry.id   60361497a60ac4f2a554afdfddd28628
#
_cell.length_a   1.000
_cell.length_b   1.000
_cell.length_c   1.000
_cell.angle_alpha   90.00
_cell.angle_beta   90.00
_cell.angle_gamma   90.00
#
_symmetry.space_group_name_H-M   'P 1'
#
loop_
_entity.id
_entity.type
_entity.pdbx_description
1 polymer ?
#
loop_
_entity_poly.entity_id
_entity_poly.type
_entity_poly.pdbx_seq_one_letter_code
_entity_poly.pdbx_strand_id
1 'polypeptide(L)'
;QDAPGLWDVTFQTAVAQAELESREYPGFYHRIAFSFEDDSPIYIETTRPELLPACVALIAHPDDERYKPYFGKMVTSPLFNVRVPILAHPAAEMDKGAGIAMCCTFGDQTDVEWWRDLHLPLRSIIQRNGRIVMDMPDWITDDAGKELFEQIEGKTTFSARKIVVDALRESGDMDGDPKPTTRMTNFYEKGDKPLEIVTSRQWYLQNGGTNKALNAKLIERGKELNFHPDFMRVR
;
A
#
# COMPACT_ATOMS: atom_id res chain seq x y z
N GLN A 1 17.65 -5.06 -8.68
CA GLN A 1 16.21 -5.03 -8.89
C GLN A 1 15.61 -3.92 -8.04
N ASP A 2 14.66 -3.17 -8.57
CA ASP A 2 13.88 -2.21 -7.79
C ASP A 2 12.81 -2.96 -7.01
N ALA A 3 12.66 -2.60 -5.72
CA ALA A 3 11.71 -3.24 -4.82
C ALA A 3 11.20 -2.26 -3.77
N PRO A 4 9.96 -2.44 -3.28
CA PRO A 4 9.44 -1.67 -2.16
C PRO A 4 10.21 -1.97 -0.88
N GLY A 5 10.44 -0.93 -0.08
CA GLY A 5 11.08 -1.06 1.21
C GLY A 5 10.65 0.04 2.18
N LEU A 6 10.71 -0.26 3.47
CA LEU A 6 10.44 0.70 4.52
C LEU A 6 11.50 1.81 4.50
N TRP A 7 11.05 3.04 4.57
CA TRP A 7 11.88 4.21 4.35
C TRP A 7 11.58 5.34 5.34
N ASP A 8 12.60 5.84 6.00
CA ASP A 8 12.49 7.05 6.80
C ASP A 8 12.72 8.28 5.90
N VAL A 9 11.69 9.12 5.81
CA VAL A 9 11.70 10.31 4.93
C VAL A 9 12.54 11.48 5.49
N THR A 10 12.86 11.45 6.78
CA THR A 10 13.69 12.48 7.43
C THR A 10 15.17 12.19 7.24
N PHE A 11 15.59 10.98 7.55
CA PHE A 11 16.98 10.52 7.37
C PHE A 11 17.27 10.08 5.93
N GLN A 12 16.22 9.93 5.10
CA GLN A 12 16.29 9.45 3.73
C GLN A 12 17.06 8.13 3.61
N THR A 13 16.69 7.17 4.44
CA THR A 13 17.32 5.86 4.52
C THR A 13 16.30 4.73 4.55
N ALA A 14 16.70 3.59 4.00
CA ALA A 14 15.96 2.34 4.21
C ALA A 14 16.10 1.90 5.67
N VAL A 15 15.03 1.34 6.21
CA VAL A 15 14.96 0.90 7.60
C VAL A 15 14.79 -0.63 7.61
N ALA A 16 15.73 -1.30 8.28
CA ALA A 16 15.68 -2.75 8.43
C ALA A 16 14.64 -3.16 9.49
N GLN A 17 14.14 -4.39 9.39
CA GLN A 17 13.14 -4.91 10.32
C GLN A 17 13.59 -4.84 11.80
N ALA A 18 14.88 -5.00 12.07
CA ALA A 18 15.44 -4.92 13.42
C ALA A 18 15.48 -3.49 14.01
N GLU A 19 15.28 -2.47 13.16
CA GLU A 19 15.31 -1.05 13.54
C GLU A 19 13.89 -0.46 13.63
N LEU A 20 12.86 -1.30 13.46
CA LEU A 20 11.47 -0.88 13.52
C LEU A 20 10.99 -0.75 14.95
N GLU A 21 10.28 0.31 15.20
CA GLU A 21 9.50 0.51 16.42
C GLU A 21 8.04 0.75 16.03
N SER A 22 7.14 -0.05 16.61
CA SER A 22 5.70 0.09 16.41
C SER A 22 5.14 1.01 17.46
N ARG A 23 4.55 2.14 17.06
CA ARG A 23 3.96 3.14 17.97
C ARG A 23 2.48 3.34 17.65
N GLU A 24 1.69 3.63 18.67
CA GLU A 24 0.33 4.11 18.47
C GLU A 24 0.36 5.48 17.79
N TYR A 25 -0.35 5.60 16.68
CA TYR A 25 -0.41 6.82 15.91
C TYR A 25 -1.85 7.21 15.61
N PRO A 26 -2.25 8.45 15.94
CA PRO A 26 -3.60 8.92 15.70
C PRO A 26 -3.85 9.13 14.22
N GLY A 27 -5.10 8.89 13.81
CA GLY A 27 -5.55 9.09 12.44
C GLY A 27 -7.06 9.25 12.38
N PHE A 28 -7.56 9.29 11.15
CA PHE A 28 -8.99 9.37 10.88
C PHE A 28 -9.33 8.39 9.77
N TYR A 29 -10.40 7.63 9.94
CA TYR A 29 -11.03 6.90 8.84
C TYR A 29 -11.90 7.85 8.04
N HIS A 30 -11.68 7.85 6.74
CA HIS A 30 -12.49 8.55 5.75
C HIS A 30 -13.28 7.49 4.99
N ARG A 31 -14.63 7.60 5.02
CA ARG A 31 -15.50 6.74 4.26
C ARG A 31 -15.75 7.36 2.89
N ILE A 32 -15.35 6.65 1.83
CA ILE A 32 -15.24 7.18 0.48
C ILE A 32 -16.01 6.28 -0.47
N ALA A 33 -16.78 6.89 -1.39
CA ALA A 33 -17.52 6.20 -2.43
C ALA A 33 -16.67 6.00 -3.68
N PHE A 34 -16.59 4.76 -4.15
CA PHE A 34 -16.18 4.41 -5.51
C PHE A 34 -17.45 4.08 -6.29
N SER A 35 -17.46 4.32 -7.60
CA SER A 35 -18.64 4.12 -8.43
C SER A 35 -18.51 2.92 -9.35
N PHE A 36 -19.56 2.10 -9.46
CA PHE A 36 -19.71 1.13 -10.53
C PHE A 36 -20.08 1.82 -11.85
N GLU A 37 -20.16 1.07 -12.96
CA GLU A 37 -20.54 1.60 -14.28
C GLU A 37 -21.99 2.11 -14.33
N ASP A 38 -22.85 1.69 -13.43
CA ASP A 38 -24.24 2.14 -13.26
C ASP A 38 -24.39 3.26 -12.22
N ASP A 39 -23.28 3.91 -11.86
CA ASP A 39 -23.17 4.96 -10.85
C ASP A 39 -23.56 4.51 -9.42
N SER A 40 -23.83 3.22 -9.19
CA SER A 40 -24.05 2.74 -7.83
C SER A 40 -22.78 2.78 -7.01
N PRO A 41 -22.84 3.22 -5.73
CA PRO A 41 -21.64 3.38 -4.92
C PRO A 41 -21.22 2.08 -4.23
N ILE A 42 -19.90 1.92 -4.07
CA ILE A 42 -19.30 1.00 -3.09
C ILE A 42 -18.39 1.81 -2.17
N TYR A 43 -18.59 1.66 -0.87
CA TYR A 43 -17.88 2.44 0.14
C TYR A 43 -16.67 1.69 0.68
N ILE A 44 -15.55 2.39 0.76
CA ILE A 44 -14.36 1.94 1.47
C ILE A 44 -14.08 2.87 2.66
N GLU A 45 -13.29 2.40 3.62
CA GLU A 45 -12.77 3.25 4.69
C GLU A 45 -11.24 3.24 4.66
N THR A 46 -10.64 4.43 4.58
CA THR A 46 -9.19 4.59 4.52
C THR A 46 -8.68 5.67 5.48
N THR A 47 -7.49 5.47 6.00
CA THR A 47 -6.78 6.51 6.77
C THR A 47 -5.84 7.34 5.90
N ARG A 48 -5.70 6.99 4.60
CA ARG A 48 -4.77 7.62 3.67
C ARG A 48 -5.44 8.03 2.35
N PRO A 49 -6.42 8.95 2.37
CA PRO A 49 -7.11 9.39 1.17
C PRO A 49 -6.18 10.07 0.14
N GLU A 50 -5.04 10.61 0.55
CA GLU A 50 -4.01 11.15 -0.34
C GLU A 50 -3.44 10.13 -1.34
N LEU A 51 -3.67 8.84 -1.09
CA LEU A 51 -3.21 7.75 -1.98
C LEU A 51 -4.24 7.35 -3.03
N LEU A 52 -5.42 7.95 -3.07
CA LEU A 52 -6.43 7.69 -4.10
C LEU A 52 -5.88 7.65 -5.53
N PRO A 53 -5.00 8.59 -5.95
CA PRO A 53 -4.45 8.55 -7.30
C PRO A 53 -3.57 7.32 -7.58
N ALA A 54 -3.06 6.66 -6.54
CA ALA A 54 -2.25 5.43 -6.66
C ALA A 54 -3.07 4.14 -6.52
N CYS A 55 -4.39 4.21 -6.41
CA CYS A 55 -5.25 3.04 -6.25
C CYS A 55 -5.08 2.07 -7.44
N VAL A 56 -4.91 0.78 -7.17
CA VAL A 56 -4.75 -0.28 -8.16
C VAL A 56 -5.82 -1.36 -8.07
N ALA A 57 -6.45 -1.53 -6.91
CA ALA A 57 -7.56 -2.46 -6.70
C ALA A 57 -8.34 -2.10 -5.42
N LEU A 58 -9.57 -2.57 -5.33
CA LEU A 58 -10.25 -2.77 -4.05
C LEU A 58 -10.15 -4.25 -3.67
N ILE A 59 -9.83 -4.53 -2.41
CA ILE A 59 -9.56 -5.90 -1.95
C ILE A 59 -10.42 -6.24 -0.74
N ALA A 60 -11.11 -7.38 -0.81
CA ALA A 60 -11.91 -7.91 0.27
C ALA A 60 -11.59 -9.40 0.52
N HIS A 61 -11.99 -9.91 1.67
CA HIS A 61 -11.78 -11.32 2.00
C HIS A 61 -12.65 -12.22 1.11
N PRO A 62 -12.12 -13.37 0.59
CA PRO A 62 -12.88 -14.26 -0.30
C PRO A 62 -14.15 -14.84 0.34
N ASP A 63 -14.20 -14.95 1.65
CA ASP A 63 -15.35 -15.46 2.40
C ASP A 63 -16.32 -14.37 2.85
N ASP A 64 -16.07 -13.12 2.52
CA ASP A 64 -16.98 -12.01 2.85
C ASP A 64 -18.16 -11.97 1.88
N GLU A 65 -19.32 -12.44 2.35
CA GLU A 65 -20.54 -12.52 1.55
C GLU A 65 -21.01 -11.16 1.01
N ARG A 66 -20.63 -10.07 1.65
CA ARG A 66 -20.98 -8.69 1.22
C ARG A 66 -20.36 -8.33 -0.12
N TYR A 67 -19.16 -8.86 -0.40
CA TYR A 67 -18.34 -8.48 -1.55
C TYR A 67 -18.20 -9.59 -2.60
N LYS A 68 -18.57 -10.83 -2.29
CA LYS A 68 -18.55 -11.95 -3.27
C LYS A 68 -19.21 -11.63 -4.61
N PRO A 69 -20.39 -10.95 -4.68
CA PRO A 69 -21.03 -10.63 -5.95
C PRO A 69 -20.27 -9.61 -6.80
N TYR A 70 -19.26 -8.96 -6.24
CA TYR A 70 -18.54 -7.88 -6.90
C TYR A 70 -17.13 -8.28 -7.35
N PHE A 71 -16.61 -9.43 -6.93
CA PHE A 71 -15.29 -9.88 -7.37
C PHE A 71 -15.18 -9.97 -8.89
N GLY A 72 -14.11 -9.36 -9.44
CA GLY A 72 -13.88 -9.25 -10.87
C GLY A 72 -14.57 -8.06 -11.54
N LYS A 73 -15.49 -7.37 -10.87
CA LYS A 73 -16.08 -6.14 -11.41
C LYS A 73 -15.09 -4.97 -11.30
N MET A 74 -15.29 -3.99 -12.18
CA MET A 74 -14.53 -2.74 -12.18
C MET A 74 -15.31 -1.65 -11.46
N VAL A 75 -14.58 -0.80 -10.75
CA VAL A 75 -15.09 0.44 -10.15
C VAL A 75 -14.17 1.59 -10.49
N THR A 76 -14.69 2.79 -10.40
CA THR A 76 -13.96 4.04 -10.66
C THR A 76 -13.71 4.77 -9.34
N SER A 77 -12.47 5.19 -9.10
CA SER A 77 -12.13 5.99 -7.93
C SER A 77 -12.71 7.41 -8.06
N PRO A 78 -13.14 8.02 -6.95
CA PRO A 78 -13.55 9.42 -6.96
C PRO A 78 -12.36 10.33 -7.30
N LEU A 79 -12.65 11.55 -7.73
CA LEU A 79 -11.72 12.65 -8.01
C LEU A 79 -10.73 12.41 -9.18
N PHE A 80 -10.11 11.22 -9.22
CA PHE A 80 -9.06 10.91 -10.20
C PHE A 80 -9.52 9.98 -11.33
N ASN A 81 -10.76 9.51 -11.29
CA ASN A 81 -11.40 8.65 -12.30
C ASN A 81 -10.58 7.41 -12.71
N VAL A 82 -9.83 6.85 -11.77
CA VAL A 82 -9.01 5.67 -12.02
C VAL A 82 -9.85 4.42 -11.92
N ARG A 83 -9.95 3.64 -13.01
CA ARG A 83 -10.66 2.35 -13.01
C ARG A 83 -9.79 1.25 -12.38
N VAL A 84 -10.38 0.53 -11.43
CA VAL A 84 -9.71 -0.53 -10.67
C VAL A 84 -10.63 -1.73 -10.47
N PRO A 85 -10.10 -2.98 -10.42
CA PRO A 85 -10.89 -4.17 -10.14
C PRO A 85 -11.17 -4.32 -8.65
N ILE A 86 -12.27 -5.03 -8.34
CA ILE A 86 -12.51 -5.59 -7.00
C ILE A 86 -11.98 -7.02 -6.99
N LEU A 87 -11.05 -7.32 -6.08
CA LEU A 87 -10.36 -8.60 -6.01
C LEU A 87 -10.49 -9.23 -4.61
N ALA A 88 -10.32 -10.55 -4.58
CA ALA A 88 -10.34 -11.32 -3.33
C ALA A 88 -8.92 -11.63 -2.87
N HIS A 89 -8.64 -11.46 -1.57
CA HIS A 89 -7.39 -11.91 -0.97
C HIS A 89 -7.59 -12.31 0.50
N PRO A 90 -7.04 -13.46 0.96
CA PRO A 90 -7.28 -13.95 2.32
C PRO A 90 -6.64 -13.11 3.43
N ALA A 91 -5.68 -12.25 3.10
CA ALA A 91 -5.10 -11.29 4.06
C ALA A 91 -5.99 -10.04 4.29
N ALA A 92 -7.12 -9.90 3.60
CA ALA A 92 -8.07 -8.82 3.87
C ALA A 92 -8.87 -9.13 5.15
N GLU A 93 -9.01 -8.16 6.03
CA GLU A 93 -9.68 -8.29 7.32
C GLU A 93 -11.15 -7.87 7.18
N MET A 94 -12.09 -8.82 7.36
CA MET A 94 -13.54 -8.57 7.20
C MET A 94 -14.10 -7.55 8.20
N ASP A 95 -13.51 -7.46 9.38
CA ASP A 95 -13.98 -6.60 10.48
C ASP A 95 -13.26 -5.26 10.56
N LYS A 96 -12.32 -4.99 9.65
CA LYS A 96 -11.56 -3.74 9.62
C LYS A 96 -12.20 -2.72 8.68
N GLY A 97 -12.65 -1.59 9.25
CA GLY A 97 -13.34 -0.58 8.49
C GLY A 97 -14.59 -1.13 7.80
N ALA A 98 -14.70 -0.90 6.49
CA ALA A 98 -15.78 -1.43 5.68
C ALA A 98 -15.64 -2.94 5.36
N GLY A 99 -14.52 -3.58 5.66
CA GLY A 99 -14.19 -4.96 5.25
C GLY A 99 -13.71 -5.07 3.80
N ILE A 100 -13.67 -3.97 3.08
CA ILE A 100 -13.04 -3.82 1.77
C ILE A 100 -12.05 -2.66 1.83
N ALA A 101 -10.85 -2.88 1.37
CA ALA A 101 -9.75 -1.93 1.46
C ALA A 101 -9.30 -1.47 0.07
N MET A 102 -8.89 -0.22 -0.03
CA MET A 102 -8.20 0.34 -1.18
C MET A 102 -6.74 -0.09 -1.15
N CYS A 103 -6.29 -0.84 -2.14
CA CYS A 103 -4.88 -1.14 -2.36
C CYS A 103 -4.27 -0.01 -3.19
N CYS A 104 -3.33 0.69 -2.58
CA CYS A 104 -2.62 1.80 -3.23
C CYS A 104 -1.14 1.47 -3.26
N THR A 105 -0.68 0.72 -4.22
CA THR A 105 0.68 0.20 -4.28
C THR A 105 1.63 0.90 -3.30
N PHE A 106 1.97 0.21 -2.18
CA PHE A 106 2.85 0.68 -1.09
C PHE A 106 2.23 1.70 -0.10
N GLY A 107 0.94 1.64 0.14
CA GLY A 107 0.31 2.36 1.26
C GLY A 107 0.74 1.81 2.62
N ASP A 108 0.81 0.48 2.73
CA ASP A 108 1.35 -0.25 3.89
C ASP A 108 1.97 -1.60 3.47
N GLN A 109 2.37 -2.43 4.44
CA GLN A 109 2.98 -3.74 4.14
C GLN A 109 1.99 -4.73 3.55
N THR A 110 0.72 -4.65 3.90
CA THR A 110 -0.35 -5.48 3.33
C THR A 110 -0.56 -5.16 1.85
N ASP A 111 -0.48 -3.88 1.48
CA ASP A 111 -0.53 -3.46 0.07
C ASP A 111 0.60 -4.08 -0.76
N VAL A 112 1.80 -4.23 -0.18
CA VAL A 112 2.94 -4.88 -0.86
C VAL A 112 2.69 -6.38 -1.05
N GLU A 113 2.07 -7.05 -0.07
CA GLU A 113 1.67 -8.46 -0.18
C GLU A 113 0.64 -8.63 -1.29
N TRP A 114 -0.44 -7.86 -1.28
CA TRP A 114 -1.48 -7.89 -2.31
C TRP A 114 -0.93 -7.59 -3.72
N TRP A 115 -0.09 -6.55 -3.81
CA TRP A 115 0.56 -6.18 -5.07
C TRP A 115 1.36 -7.34 -5.68
N ARG A 116 2.14 -8.02 -4.85
CA ARG A 116 2.98 -9.15 -5.29
C ARG A 116 2.14 -10.37 -5.66
N ASP A 117 1.20 -10.75 -4.79
CA ASP A 117 0.46 -12.00 -4.93
C ASP A 117 -0.60 -11.94 -6.04
N LEU A 118 -1.19 -10.77 -6.23
CA LEU A 118 -2.18 -10.50 -7.29
C LEU A 118 -1.57 -9.90 -8.57
N HIS A 119 -0.24 -9.73 -8.62
CA HIS A 119 0.47 -9.15 -9.78
C HIS A 119 -0.10 -7.80 -10.22
N LEU A 120 -0.42 -6.92 -9.25
CA LEU A 120 -1.01 -5.62 -9.52
C LEU A 120 0.00 -4.65 -10.18
N PRO A 121 -0.46 -3.63 -10.92
CA PRO A 121 0.41 -2.62 -11.48
C PRO A 121 1.12 -1.82 -10.38
N LEU A 122 2.28 -1.27 -10.71
CA LEU A 122 3.05 -0.39 -9.82
C LEU A 122 2.63 1.07 -10.03
N ARG A 123 2.03 1.68 -9.01
CA ARG A 123 1.63 3.10 -9.00
C ARG A 123 2.19 3.79 -7.76
N SER A 124 3.48 4.09 -7.76
CA SER A 124 4.13 4.78 -6.65
C SER A 124 4.09 6.30 -6.87
N ILE A 125 3.50 7.03 -5.92
CA ILE A 125 3.38 8.49 -5.96
C ILE A 125 4.12 9.19 -4.81
N ILE A 126 4.79 8.46 -3.94
CA ILE A 126 5.56 9.03 -2.83
C ILE A 126 7.06 8.95 -3.15
N GLN A 127 7.73 10.09 -3.10
CA GLN A 127 9.18 10.18 -3.26
C GLN A 127 9.93 9.88 -1.94
N ARG A 128 11.23 9.66 -2.03
CA ARG A 128 12.11 9.39 -0.87
C ARG A 128 12.14 10.52 0.17
N ASN A 129 11.79 11.74 -0.21
CA ASN A 129 11.65 12.88 0.70
C ASN A 129 10.24 12.97 1.35
N GLY A 130 9.37 11.99 1.14
CA GLY A 130 8.02 11.93 1.67
C GLY A 130 7.03 12.88 0.98
N ARG A 131 7.36 13.36 -0.20
CA ARG A 131 6.48 14.24 -0.98
C ARG A 131 5.85 13.48 -2.13
N ILE A 132 4.69 13.95 -2.57
CA ILE A 132 4.05 13.47 -3.80
C ILE A 132 4.97 13.77 -4.99
N VAL A 133 5.02 12.86 -5.96
CA VAL A 133 5.82 13.04 -7.19
C VAL A 133 5.41 14.30 -7.94
N MET A 134 6.39 14.90 -8.64
CA MET A 134 6.17 16.10 -9.44
C MET A 134 5.67 15.80 -10.86
N ASP A 135 5.96 14.58 -11.34
CA ASP A 135 5.56 14.16 -12.67
C ASP A 135 4.11 13.67 -12.64
N MET A 136 3.28 14.16 -13.54
CA MET A 136 1.90 13.70 -13.71
C MET A 136 1.88 12.21 -14.05
N PRO A 137 1.20 11.37 -13.23
CA PRO A 137 1.06 9.95 -13.54
C PRO A 137 0.27 9.72 -14.84
N ASP A 138 0.78 8.87 -15.71
CA ASP A 138 0.19 8.57 -17.03
C ASP A 138 -1.16 7.84 -16.95
N TRP A 139 -1.48 7.23 -15.82
CA TRP A 139 -2.77 6.58 -15.57
C TRP A 139 -3.88 7.54 -15.13
N ILE A 140 -3.57 8.81 -14.81
CA ILE A 140 -4.56 9.87 -14.58
C ILE A 140 -4.83 10.55 -15.91
N THR A 141 -5.91 10.15 -16.57
CA THR A 141 -6.24 10.61 -17.93
C THR A 141 -7.31 11.71 -17.95
N ASP A 142 -8.11 11.79 -16.92
CA ASP A 142 -9.17 12.77 -16.72
C ASP A 142 -8.63 14.16 -16.39
N ASP A 143 -9.18 15.21 -17.01
CA ASP A 143 -8.64 16.56 -16.86
C ASP A 143 -8.87 17.11 -15.45
N ALA A 144 -10.04 16.86 -14.84
CA ALA A 144 -10.29 17.26 -13.44
C ALA A 144 -9.36 16.56 -12.47
N GLY A 145 -9.09 15.27 -12.69
CA GLY A 145 -8.11 14.48 -11.92
C GLY A 145 -6.68 15.02 -12.06
N LYS A 146 -6.29 15.48 -13.25
CA LYS A 146 -4.98 16.14 -13.47
C LYS A 146 -4.88 17.47 -12.74
N GLU A 147 -5.91 18.33 -12.86
CA GLU A 147 -5.95 19.62 -12.15
C GLU A 147 -5.85 19.45 -10.63
N LEU A 148 -6.50 18.42 -10.07
CA LEU A 148 -6.37 18.12 -8.65
C LEU A 148 -4.97 17.56 -8.32
N PHE A 149 -4.40 16.72 -9.19
CA PHE A 149 -3.05 16.19 -8.97
C PHE A 149 -2.00 17.31 -8.95
N GLU A 150 -2.08 18.30 -9.82
CA GLU A 150 -1.24 19.52 -9.83
C GLU A 150 -1.31 20.28 -8.50
N GLN A 151 -2.45 20.24 -7.81
CA GLN A 151 -2.57 20.86 -6.49
C GLN A 151 -1.86 20.11 -5.39
N ILE A 152 -1.65 18.79 -5.55
CA ILE A 152 -1.00 17.95 -4.52
C ILE A 152 0.46 17.60 -4.84
N GLU A 153 0.92 17.74 -6.09
CA GLU A 153 2.29 17.46 -6.48
C GLU A 153 3.30 18.24 -5.63
N GLY A 154 4.43 17.63 -5.33
CA GLY A 154 5.48 18.20 -4.48
C GLY A 154 5.10 18.49 -3.03
N LYS A 155 3.85 18.30 -2.63
CA LYS A 155 3.40 18.48 -1.24
C LYS A 155 3.72 17.24 -0.39
N THR A 156 3.81 17.45 0.92
CA THR A 156 3.89 16.34 1.87
C THR A 156 2.59 15.53 1.87
N THR A 157 2.64 14.25 2.23
CA THR A 157 1.46 13.40 2.36
C THR A 157 0.39 14.03 3.26
N PHE A 158 0.80 14.72 4.34
CA PHE A 158 -0.11 15.43 5.23
C PHE A 158 -0.85 16.59 4.53
N SER A 159 -0.12 17.43 3.79
CA SER A 159 -0.73 18.56 3.06
C SER A 159 -1.61 18.09 1.90
N ALA A 160 -1.18 17.06 1.17
CA ALA A 160 -1.93 16.44 0.10
C ALA A 160 -3.24 15.84 0.63
N ARG A 161 -3.19 15.15 1.78
CA ARG A 161 -4.39 14.58 2.44
C ARG A 161 -5.45 15.63 2.69
N LYS A 162 -5.07 16.80 3.21
CA LYS A 162 -6.03 17.89 3.47
C LYS A 162 -6.74 18.32 2.19
N ILE A 163 -6.00 18.54 1.10
CA ILE A 163 -6.55 18.95 -0.19
C ILE A 163 -7.50 17.89 -0.74
N VAL A 164 -7.09 16.60 -0.72
CA VAL A 164 -7.94 15.50 -1.19
C VAL A 164 -9.21 15.35 -0.34
N VAL A 165 -9.12 15.50 0.98
CA VAL A 165 -10.28 15.45 1.88
C VAL A 165 -11.25 16.59 1.59
N ASP A 166 -10.74 17.80 1.37
CA ASP A 166 -11.59 18.96 1.04
C ASP A 166 -12.27 18.74 -0.33
N ALA A 167 -11.56 18.25 -1.34
CA ALA A 167 -12.13 17.90 -2.63
C ALA A 167 -13.18 16.78 -2.57
N LEU A 168 -12.97 15.75 -1.75
CA LEU A 168 -13.95 14.68 -1.53
C LEU A 168 -15.24 15.18 -0.87
N ARG A 169 -15.16 16.21 -0.02
CA ARG A 169 -16.34 16.84 0.56
C ARG A 169 -17.09 17.67 -0.48
N GLU A 170 -16.37 18.41 -1.30
CA GLU A 170 -16.95 19.25 -2.34
C GLU A 170 -17.64 18.42 -3.44
N SER A 171 -17.05 17.27 -3.83
CA SER A 171 -17.66 16.37 -4.81
C SER A 171 -18.83 15.55 -4.27
N GLY A 172 -18.95 15.42 -2.93
CA GLY A 172 -19.96 14.59 -2.29
C GLY A 172 -19.57 13.10 -2.20
N ASP A 173 -18.34 12.73 -2.55
CA ASP A 173 -17.85 11.35 -2.50
C ASP A 173 -17.40 10.92 -1.10
N MET A 174 -17.39 11.83 -0.14
CA MET A 174 -17.16 11.50 1.27
C MET A 174 -18.49 11.29 2.01
N ASP A 175 -18.66 10.10 2.59
CA ASP A 175 -19.84 9.74 3.37
C ASP A 175 -19.62 10.07 4.86
N GLY A 176 -20.17 11.19 5.29
CA GLY A 176 -20.11 11.67 6.67
C GLY A 176 -18.75 12.28 7.06
N ASP A 177 -18.59 12.52 8.36
CA ASP A 177 -17.37 13.09 8.92
C ASP A 177 -16.30 12.02 9.18
N PRO A 178 -15.01 12.36 9.06
CA PRO A 178 -13.92 11.46 9.39
C PRO A 178 -13.97 11.00 10.86
N LYS A 179 -13.87 9.68 11.07
CA LYS A 179 -13.93 9.06 12.38
C LYS A 179 -12.53 8.95 12.99
N PRO A 180 -12.29 9.46 14.21
CA PRO A 180 -11.00 9.29 14.88
C PRO A 180 -10.65 7.82 15.07
N THR A 181 -9.39 7.49 14.87
CA THR A 181 -8.85 6.15 15.12
C THR A 181 -7.41 6.24 15.62
N THR A 182 -6.96 5.18 16.26
CA THR A 182 -5.56 4.97 16.62
C THR A 182 -5.11 3.64 16.02
N ARG A 183 -3.96 3.63 15.39
CA ARG A 183 -3.40 2.43 14.77
C ARG A 183 -1.93 2.25 15.13
N MET A 184 -1.48 1.02 15.22
CA MET A 184 -0.06 0.72 15.29
C MET A 184 0.60 1.08 13.97
N THR A 185 1.64 1.89 14.02
CA THR A 185 2.34 2.40 12.84
C THR A 185 3.84 2.24 13.05
N ASN A 186 4.53 1.84 11.98
CA ASN A 186 5.97 1.61 12.05
C ASN A 186 6.75 2.92 11.94
N PHE A 187 7.72 3.05 12.82
CA PHE A 187 8.70 4.14 12.87
C PHE A 187 10.11 3.56 12.78
N TYR A 188 11.03 4.34 12.32
CA TYR A 188 12.43 4.11 12.61
C TYR A 188 12.69 4.38 14.09
N GLU A 189 13.44 3.52 14.79
CA GLU A 189 13.70 3.67 16.23
C GLU A 189 14.25 5.04 16.64
N LYS A 190 14.99 5.70 15.71
CA LYS A 190 15.57 7.06 15.87
C LYS A 190 14.76 8.15 15.17
N GLY A 191 13.63 7.80 14.56
CA GLY A 191 12.80 8.70 13.77
C GLY A 191 11.54 9.13 14.50
N ASP A 192 11.03 10.31 14.13
CA ASP A 192 9.82 10.91 14.71
C ASP A 192 8.62 10.87 13.76
N LYS A 193 8.81 10.36 12.54
CA LYS A 193 7.76 10.29 11.54
C LYS A 193 7.44 8.83 11.21
N PRO A 194 6.18 8.54 10.87
CA PRO A 194 5.81 7.25 10.30
C PRO A 194 6.65 6.94 9.07
N LEU A 195 7.04 5.67 8.93
CA LEU A 195 7.74 5.19 7.75
C LEU A 195 6.81 5.21 6.54
N GLU A 196 7.36 5.57 5.41
CA GLU A 196 6.72 5.36 4.10
C GLU A 196 7.30 4.10 3.44
N ILE A 197 6.58 3.58 2.45
CA ILE A 197 7.13 2.53 1.59
C ILE A 197 7.49 3.17 0.25
N VAL A 198 8.75 3.09 -0.11
CA VAL A 198 9.25 3.65 -1.37
C VAL A 198 10.01 2.60 -2.16
N THR A 199 10.02 2.76 -3.47
CA THR A 199 10.82 1.90 -4.35
C THR A 199 12.27 2.30 -4.28
N SER A 200 13.14 1.35 -3.98
CA SER A 200 14.60 1.53 -3.97
C SER A 200 15.28 0.38 -4.69
N ARG A 201 16.45 0.68 -5.28
CA ARG A 201 17.26 -0.35 -5.91
C ARG A 201 17.97 -1.17 -4.85
N GLN A 202 17.73 -2.49 -4.85
CA GLN A 202 18.25 -3.42 -3.85
C GLN A 202 18.98 -4.59 -4.52
N TRP A 203 19.95 -5.14 -3.80
CA TRP A 203 20.64 -6.36 -4.18
C TRP A 203 19.88 -7.56 -3.62
N TYR A 204 19.66 -8.56 -4.46
CA TYR A 204 19.09 -9.83 -4.06
C TYR A 204 20.06 -10.95 -4.37
N LEU A 205 20.30 -11.81 -3.39
CA LEU A 205 21.02 -13.06 -3.55
C LEU A 205 20.01 -14.18 -3.75
N GLN A 206 20.17 -14.91 -4.84
CA GLN A 206 19.34 -16.08 -5.10
C GLN A 206 19.75 -17.21 -4.16
N ASN A 207 18.90 -17.51 -3.17
CA ASN A 207 19.18 -18.51 -2.13
C ASN A 207 18.44 -19.84 -2.34
N GLY A 208 17.86 -20.07 -3.52
CA GLY A 208 17.12 -21.29 -3.84
C GLY A 208 15.67 -21.33 -3.32
N GLY A 209 15.10 -20.22 -2.79
CA GLY A 209 13.71 -20.17 -2.32
C GLY A 209 12.69 -20.58 -3.38
N THR A 210 12.85 -20.09 -4.61
CA THR A 210 12.01 -20.45 -5.76
C THR A 210 12.66 -21.46 -6.70
N ASN A 211 13.99 -21.58 -6.72
CA ASN A 211 14.73 -22.50 -7.57
C ASN A 211 15.06 -23.78 -6.80
N LYS A 212 14.22 -24.81 -6.94
CA LYS A 212 14.37 -26.09 -6.24
C LYS A 212 15.70 -26.80 -6.55
N ALA A 213 16.23 -26.70 -7.76
CA ALA A 213 17.51 -27.31 -8.13
C ALA A 213 18.68 -26.62 -7.42
N LEU A 214 18.68 -25.29 -7.36
CA LEU A 214 19.66 -24.54 -6.57
C LEU A 214 19.54 -24.83 -5.09
N ASN A 215 18.32 -24.90 -4.56
CA ASN A 215 18.07 -25.24 -3.16
C ASN A 215 18.67 -26.60 -2.77
N ALA A 216 18.38 -27.65 -3.56
CA ALA A 216 18.93 -28.99 -3.33
C ALA A 216 20.47 -28.98 -3.36
N LYS A 217 21.06 -28.27 -4.32
CA LYS A 217 22.52 -28.14 -4.44
C LYS A 217 23.15 -27.40 -3.26
N LEU A 218 22.49 -26.34 -2.75
CA LEU A 218 22.96 -25.61 -1.56
C LEU A 218 22.90 -26.47 -0.30
N ILE A 219 21.84 -27.27 -0.13
CA ILE A 219 21.69 -28.21 0.99
C ILE A 219 22.80 -29.27 0.92
N GLU A 220 23.06 -29.83 -0.24
CA GLU A 220 24.11 -30.84 -0.42
C GLU A 220 25.49 -30.29 -0.07
N ARG A 221 25.80 -29.09 -0.57
CA ARG A 221 27.05 -28.40 -0.24
C ARG A 221 27.15 -28.04 1.24
N GLY A 222 26.04 -27.66 1.87
CA GLY A 222 26.00 -27.39 3.30
C GLY A 222 26.36 -28.60 4.17
N LYS A 223 26.11 -29.83 3.69
CA LYS A 223 26.49 -31.07 4.39
C LYS A 223 27.99 -31.31 4.40
N GLU A 224 28.74 -30.73 3.49
CA GLU A 224 30.21 -30.85 3.43
C GLU A 224 30.93 -29.97 4.47
N LEU A 225 30.21 -29.01 5.09
CA LEU A 225 30.76 -28.12 6.13
C LEU A 225 31.00 -28.85 7.43
N ASN A 226 32.12 -28.60 8.09
CA ASN A 226 32.41 -29.04 9.44
C ASN A 226 31.84 -28.05 10.45
N PHE A 227 30.90 -28.49 11.27
CA PHE A 227 30.29 -27.65 12.31
C PHE A 227 30.90 -27.94 13.65
N HIS A 228 31.21 -26.90 14.42
CA HIS A 228 31.72 -26.99 15.78
C HIS A 228 30.89 -26.09 16.71
N PRO A 229 30.20 -26.66 17.70
CA PRO A 229 29.95 -28.11 17.90
C PRO A 229 28.99 -28.67 16.83
N ASP A 230 28.99 -29.99 16.66
CA ASP A 230 28.25 -30.69 15.59
C ASP A 230 26.75 -30.37 15.54
N PHE A 231 26.12 -30.11 16.69
CA PHE A 231 24.70 -29.79 16.76
C PHE A 231 24.32 -28.48 16.00
N MET A 232 25.27 -27.64 15.71
CA MET A 232 25.01 -26.40 14.92
C MET A 232 24.63 -26.70 13.48
N ARG A 233 24.82 -27.93 13.00
CA ARG A 233 24.40 -28.32 11.62
C ARG A 233 22.89 -28.28 11.41
N VAL A 234 22.06 -28.39 12.46
CA VAL A 234 20.59 -28.47 12.40
C VAL A 234 19.89 -27.18 12.79
N ARG A 235 20.62 -26.10 12.94
CA ARG A 235 20.08 -24.79 13.28
C ARG A 235 20.05 -23.84 12.11
#